data_01b659a838329dbf12cb73bc22897e55
#
_entry.id   01b659a838329dbf12cb73bc22897e55
#
_cell.length_a   1.000
_cell.length_b   1.000
_cell.length_c   1.000
_cell.angle_alpha   90.00
_cell.angle_beta   90.00
_cell.angle_gamma   90.00
#
_symmetry.space_group_name_H-M   'P 1'
#
loop_
_entity.id
_entity.type
_entity.pdbx_description
1 polymer ?
#
loop_
_entity_poly.entity_id
_entity_poly.type
_entity_poly.pdbx_seq_one_letter_code
_entity_poly.pdbx_strand_id
1 'polypeptide(L)'
;AQGHETEPPHLTPIQFVRNTKPMYEEDAVALLGRFLFRYDQMRQPVGTLSGGERTRLQLCLLMLSGANCLLLDEPTNHLDIESMEVLEGALEGYDGTVIVISHDRYLLDRIPDRIVEVRDGRAFSSPGGYDDWLSARQQVRA
;
A
#
# COMPACT_ATOMS: atom_id res chain seq x y z
N ALA A 1 13.72 6.88 4.48
CA ALA A 1 13.77 8.28 4.11
C ALA A 1 12.36 8.76 3.84
N GLN A 2 11.86 9.55 4.71
CA GLN A 2 10.67 10.32 4.45
C GLN A 2 11.04 11.52 3.57
N GLY A 3 11.48 11.23 2.36
CA GLY A 3 11.48 12.21 1.33
C GLY A 3 10.03 12.42 0.92
N HIS A 4 9.32 13.19 1.68
CA HIS A 4 8.24 13.94 1.12
C HIS A 4 8.89 14.98 0.20
N GLU A 5 9.32 14.52 -0.97
CA GLU A 5 9.29 15.45 -2.07
C GLU A 5 7.87 15.96 -2.08
N THR A 6 7.70 17.20 -1.73
CA THR A 6 6.43 17.88 -1.74
C THR A 6 5.94 17.83 -3.17
N GLU A 7 5.13 16.81 -3.46
CA GLU A 7 4.40 16.73 -4.71
C GLU A 7 3.68 18.06 -4.89
N PRO A 8 3.72 18.67 -6.08
CA PRO A 8 3.10 19.95 -6.27
C PRO A 8 1.63 19.88 -5.85
N PRO A 9 1.21 20.60 -4.79
CA PRO A 9 -0.13 20.41 -4.21
C PRO A 9 -1.28 20.87 -5.13
N HIS A 10 -0.96 21.53 -6.22
CA HIS A 10 -1.94 22.00 -7.21
C HIS A 10 -2.28 20.97 -8.29
N LEU A 11 -1.49 19.90 -8.43
CA LEU A 11 -1.80 18.83 -9.39
C LEU A 11 -2.98 17.98 -8.92
N THR A 12 -3.75 17.50 -9.87
CA THR A 12 -4.87 16.60 -9.61
C THR A 12 -4.42 15.14 -9.62
N PRO A 13 -5.17 14.22 -9.00
CA PRO A 13 -4.90 12.78 -9.12
C PRO A 13 -4.76 12.29 -10.56
N ILE A 14 -5.61 12.77 -11.47
CA ILE A 14 -5.51 12.43 -12.91
C ILE A 14 -4.15 12.84 -13.47
N GLN A 15 -3.70 14.05 -13.16
CA GLN A 15 -2.41 14.54 -13.64
C GLN A 15 -1.24 13.73 -13.07
N PHE A 16 -1.28 13.36 -11.79
CA PHE A 16 -0.27 12.50 -11.19
C PHE A 16 -0.19 11.13 -11.85
N VAL A 17 -1.33 10.50 -12.10
CA VAL A 17 -1.38 9.21 -12.77
C VAL A 17 -0.79 9.30 -14.18
N ARG A 18 -1.19 10.28 -14.94
CA ARG A 18 -0.72 10.47 -16.32
C ARG A 18 0.75 10.89 -16.42
N ASN A 19 1.27 11.58 -15.40
CA ASN A 19 2.68 11.92 -15.31
C ASN A 19 3.53 10.67 -14.94
N THR A 20 2.99 9.78 -14.15
CA THR A 20 3.68 8.55 -13.76
C THR A 20 3.76 7.55 -14.91
N LYS A 21 2.66 7.39 -15.63
CA LYS A 21 2.60 6.54 -16.82
C LYS A 21 1.68 7.18 -17.86
N PRO A 22 2.18 7.45 -19.08
CA PRO A 22 1.34 8.02 -20.13
C PRO A 22 0.14 7.13 -20.42
N MET A 23 -1.05 7.73 -20.40
CA MET A 23 -2.31 7.06 -20.74
C MET A 23 -3.37 8.09 -21.07
N TYR A 24 -4.45 7.64 -21.69
CA TYR A 24 -5.62 8.49 -21.90
C TYR A 24 -6.29 8.84 -20.57
N GLU A 25 -6.97 9.98 -20.53
CA GLU A 25 -7.68 10.41 -19.33
C GLU A 25 -8.72 9.38 -18.86
N GLU A 26 -9.41 8.73 -19.79
CA GLU A 26 -10.39 7.68 -19.50
C GLU A 26 -9.77 6.51 -18.74
N ASP A 27 -8.55 6.11 -19.10
CA ASP A 27 -7.83 5.03 -18.42
C ASP A 27 -7.39 5.44 -17.03
N ALA A 28 -6.95 6.68 -16.85
CA ALA A 28 -6.61 7.25 -15.55
C ALA A 28 -7.84 7.30 -14.63
N VAL A 29 -8.98 7.71 -15.15
CA VAL A 29 -10.26 7.73 -14.41
C VAL A 29 -10.65 6.32 -13.98
N ALA A 30 -10.58 5.35 -14.87
CA ALA A 30 -10.89 3.95 -14.55
C ALA A 30 -9.97 3.39 -13.47
N LEU A 31 -8.68 3.68 -13.56
CA LEU A 31 -7.70 3.25 -12.56
C LEU A 31 -7.98 3.88 -11.19
N LEU A 32 -8.16 5.19 -11.14
CA LEU A 32 -8.45 5.89 -9.87
C LEU A 32 -9.77 5.43 -9.25
N GLY A 33 -10.75 5.08 -10.06
CA GLY A 33 -12.00 4.49 -9.58
C GLY A 33 -11.79 3.19 -8.81
N ARG A 34 -10.84 2.35 -9.22
CA ARG A 34 -10.46 1.12 -8.49
C ARG A 34 -9.84 1.42 -7.12
N PHE A 35 -9.25 2.61 -6.95
CA PHE A 35 -8.68 3.08 -5.69
C PHE A 35 -9.68 3.97 -4.93
N LEU A 36 -10.98 3.85 -5.22
CA LEU A 36 -12.10 4.49 -4.54
C LEU A 36 -12.14 6.01 -4.66
N PHE A 37 -11.53 6.57 -5.70
CA PHE A 37 -11.69 7.99 -5.98
C PHE A 37 -13.00 8.25 -6.72
N ARG A 38 -13.75 9.24 -6.25
CA ARG A 38 -14.88 9.78 -6.99
C ARG A 38 -14.38 10.70 -8.10
N TYR A 39 -15.17 10.86 -9.15
CA TYR A 39 -14.77 11.67 -10.30
C TYR A 39 -14.43 13.12 -9.93
N ASP A 40 -15.17 13.73 -9.00
CA ASP A 40 -14.88 15.07 -8.51
C ASP A 40 -13.53 15.14 -7.77
N GLN A 41 -13.20 14.13 -6.99
CA GLN A 41 -11.90 14.06 -6.29
C GLN A 41 -10.73 13.91 -7.25
N MET A 42 -10.91 13.19 -8.35
CA MET A 42 -9.88 13.00 -9.38
C MET A 42 -9.45 14.31 -10.04
N ARG A 43 -10.30 15.30 -10.02
CA ARG A 43 -10.11 16.62 -10.66
C ARG A 43 -9.80 17.74 -9.68
N GLN A 44 -9.70 17.44 -8.40
CA GLN A 44 -9.34 18.42 -7.37
C GLN A 44 -7.85 18.36 -7.06
N PRO A 45 -7.25 19.47 -6.64
CA PRO A 45 -5.85 19.48 -6.22
C PRO A 45 -5.56 18.46 -5.13
N VAL A 46 -4.45 17.74 -5.25
CA VAL A 46 -4.02 16.74 -4.27
C VAL A 46 -3.89 17.31 -2.86
N GLY A 47 -3.55 18.59 -2.74
CA GLY A 47 -3.50 19.28 -1.45
C GLY A 47 -4.81 19.27 -0.65
N THR A 48 -5.94 19.02 -1.31
CA THR A 48 -7.27 18.97 -0.67
C THR A 48 -7.66 17.56 -0.20
N LEU A 49 -6.86 16.55 -0.52
CA LEU A 49 -7.15 15.15 -0.15
C LEU A 49 -6.93 14.92 1.34
N SER A 50 -7.74 14.02 1.92
CA SER A 50 -7.52 13.49 3.26
C SER A 50 -6.26 12.62 3.32
N GLY A 51 -5.80 12.28 4.54
CA GLY A 51 -4.67 11.39 4.73
C GLY A 51 -4.86 10.01 4.09
N GLY A 52 -6.05 9.41 4.25
CA GLY A 52 -6.38 8.12 3.64
C GLY A 52 -6.46 8.19 2.12
N GLU A 53 -7.02 9.25 1.58
CA GLU A 53 -7.08 9.50 0.13
C GLU A 53 -5.68 9.66 -0.47
N ARG A 54 -4.80 10.39 0.20
CA ARG A 54 -3.39 10.52 -0.22
C ARG A 54 -2.67 9.18 -0.22
N THR A 55 -2.87 8.38 0.80
CA THR A 55 -2.27 7.05 0.89
C THR A 55 -2.74 6.17 -0.26
N ARG A 56 -4.03 6.21 -0.61
CA ARG A 56 -4.56 5.47 -1.77
C ARG A 56 -3.96 5.96 -3.08
N LEU A 57 -3.79 7.26 -3.25
CA LEU A 57 -3.14 7.81 -4.43
C LEU A 57 -1.68 7.35 -4.54
N GLN A 58 -0.92 7.44 -3.44
CA GLN A 58 0.46 6.99 -3.41
C GLN A 58 0.58 5.50 -3.76
N LEU A 59 -0.30 4.67 -3.23
CA LEU A 59 -0.35 3.25 -3.56
C LEU A 59 -0.62 3.03 -5.06
N CYS A 60 -1.59 3.74 -5.61
CA CYS A 60 -1.90 3.72 -7.04
C CYS A 60 -0.66 4.06 -7.90
N LEU A 61 0.04 5.13 -7.55
CA LEU A 61 1.25 5.56 -8.27
C LEU A 61 2.39 4.56 -8.14
N LEU A 62 2.58 3.96 -6.97
CA LEU A 62 3.58 2.91 -6.76
C LEU A 62 3.29 1.69 -7.63
N MET A 63 2.04 1.25 -7.71
CA MET A 63 1.63 0.14 -8.57
C MET A 63 1.87 0.43 -10.05
N LEU A 64 1.69 1.69 -10.47
CA LEU A 64 1.94 2.12 -11.84
C LEU A 64 3.42 2.25 -12.18
N SER A 65 4.27 2.50 -11.21
CA SER A 65 5.69 2.82 -11.44
C SER A 65 6.48 1.69 -12.10
N GLY A 66 5.92 0.48 -12.13
CA GLY A 66 6.59 -0.70 -12.67
C GLY A 66 7.72 -1.23 -11.79
N ALA A 67 7.80 -0.76 -10.54
CA ALA A 67 8.76 -1.29 -9.58
C ALA A 67 8.52 -2.78 -9.35
N ASN A 68 9.58 -3.56 -9.23
CA ASN A 68 9.51 -5.00 -8.96
C ASN A 68 9.60 -5.35 -7.48
N CYS A 69 9.80 -4.34 -6.62
CA CYS A 69 9.81 -4.47 -5.17
C CYS A 69 9.20 -3.23 -4.55
N LEU A 70 8.23 -3.42 -3.67
CA LEU A 70 7.59 -2.36 -2.90
C LEU A 70 7.96 -2.49 -1.43
N LEU A 71 8.30 -1.39 -0.81
CA LEU A 71 8.47 -1.30 0.64
C LEU A 71 7.38 -0.39 1.21
N LEU A 72 6.50 -0.98 2.00
CA LEU A 72 5.38 -0.28 2.63
C LEU A 72 5.59 -0.23 4.14
N ASP A 73 5.73 0.97 4.68
CA ASP A 73 5.93 1.19 6.11
C ASP A 73 4.63 1.70 6.74
N GLU A 74 4.04 0.88 7.60
CA GLU A 74 2.77 1.14 8.26
C GLU A 74 1.67 1.62 7.29
N PRO A 75 1.40 0.87 6.20
CA PRO A 75 0.50 1.33 5.13
C PRO A 75 -0.96 1.46 5.57
N THR A 76 -1.33 0.88 6.70
CA THR A 76 -2.71 0.89 7.21
C THR A 76 -3.02 2.07 8.12
N ASN A 77 -2.03 2.87 8.48
CA ASN A 77 -2.25 4.07 9.28
C ASN A 77 -3.23 5.01 8.56
N HIS A 78 -4.26 5.43 9.28
CA HIS A 78 -5.31 6.33 8.80
C HIS A 78 -6.20 5.77 7.68
N LEU A 79 -6.15 4.47 7.40
CA LEU A 79 -7.04 3.84 6.44
C LEU A 79 -8.34 3.38 7.10
N ASP A 80 -9.46 3.67 6.44
CA ASP A 80 -10.74 3.06 6.75
C ASP A 80 -10.83 1.62 6.20
N ILE A 81 -11.91 0.92 6.52
CA ILE A 81 -12.08 -0.49 6.12
C ILE A 81 -12.09 -0.63 4.60
N GLU A 82 -12.75 0.26 3.88
CA GLU A 82 -12.81 0.21 2.42
C GLU A 82 -11.43 0.41 1.78
N SER A 83 -10.66 1.35 2.30
CA SER A 83 -9.29 1.60 1.83
C SER A 83 -8.36 0.43 2.15
N MET A 84 -8.56 -0.25 3.28
CA MET A 84 -7.85 -1.49 3.62
C MET A 84 -8.12 -2.59 2.59
N GLU A 85 -9.36 -2.76 2.16
CA GLU A 85 -9.72 -3.75 1.14
C GLU A 85 -9.08 -3.42 -0.21
N VAL A 86 -9.00 -2.15 -0.57
CA VAL A 86 -8.30 -1.71 -1.78
C VAL A 86 -6.82 -2.02 -1.70
N LEU A 87 -6.18 -1.77 -0.55
CA LEU A 87 -4.78 -2.12 -0.31
C LEU A 87 -4.54 -3.62 -0.47
N GLU A 88 -5.36 -4.44 0.16
CA GLU A 88 -5.27 -5.91 0.04
C GLU A 88 -5.39 -6.36 -1.43
N GLY A 89 -6.40 -5.89 -2.13
CA GLY A 89 -6.63 -6.25 -3.53
C GLY A 89 -5.48 -5.82 -4.44
N ALA A 90 -4.91 -4.65 -4.21
CA ALA A 90 -3.76 -4.16 -4.96
C ALA A 90 -2.52 -5.02 -4.73
N LEU A 91 -2.26 -5.41 -3.48
CA LEU A 91 -1.11 -6.24 -3.12
C LEU A 91 -1.24 -7.68 -3.62
N GLU A 92 -2.45 -8.25 -3.58
CA GLU A 92 -2.72 -9.58 -4.14
C GLU A 92 -2.48 -9.64 -5.65
N GLY A 93 -2.83 -8.57 -6.36
CA GLY A 93 -2.64 -8.47 -7.81
C GLY A 93 -1.24 -8.03 -8.25
N TYR A 94 -0.35 -7.75 -7.32
CA TYR A 94 1.00 -7.28 -7.62
C TYR A 94 1.97 -8.45 -7.87
N ASP A 95 2.62 -8.45 -9.02
CA ASP A 95 3.50 -9.57 -9.45
C ASP A 95 4.91 -9.51 -8.87
N GLY A 96 5.28 -8.42 -8.20
CA GLY A 96 6.60 -8.23 -7.61
C GLY A 96 6.70 -8.68 -6.16
N THR A 97 7.78 -8.32 -5.52
CA THR A 97 8.01 -8.54 -4.09
C THR A 97 7.47 -7.35 -3.29
N VAL A 98 6.72 -7.63 -2.24
CA VAL A 98 6.24 -6.62 -1.30
C VAL A 98 6.81 -6.89 0.08
N ILE A 99 7.42 -5.88 0.67
CA ILE A 99 7.87 -5.88 2.06
C ILE A 99 6.99 -4.91 2.83
N VAL A 100 6.28 -5.41 3.83
CA VAL A 100 5.37 -4.60 4.65
C VAL A 100 5.87 -4.58 6.08
N ILE A 101 6.04 -3.38 6.63
CA ILE A 101 6.31 -3.18 8.05
C ILE A 101 5.01 -2.75 8.69
N SER A 102 4.47 -3.55 9.60
CA SER A 102 3.18 -3.27 10.22
C SER A 102 3.06 -3.91 11.60
N HIS A 103 2.25 -3.29 12.46
CA HIS A 103 1.75 -3.85 13.72
C HIS A 103 0.29 -4.30 13.62
N ASP A 104 -0.31 -4.15 12.46
CA ASP A 104 -1.70 -4.53 12.22
C ASP A 104 -1.82 -6.05 12.01
N ARG A 105 -2.41 -6.74 12.99
CA ARG A 105 -2.58 -8.21 12.94
C ARG A 105 -3.45 -8.66 11.77
N TYR A 106 -4.46 -7.90 11.42
CA TYR A 106 -5.35 -8.22 10.30
C TYR A 106 -4.57 -8.25 8.99
N LEU A 107 -3.75 -7.22 8.74
CA LEU A 107 -2.88 -7.16 7.57
C LEU A 107 -1.86 -8.30 7.57
N LEU A 108 -1.20 -8.54 8.70
CA LEU A 108 -0.15 -9.55 8.84
C LEU A 108 -0.68 -10.99 8.72
N ASP A 109 -1.98 -11.20 8.94
CA ASP A 109 -2.59 -12.52 8.78
C ASP A 109 -3.05 -12.77 7.34
N ARG A 110 -3.48 -11.73 6.62
CA ARG A 110 -4.14 -11.88 5.32
C ARG A 110 -3.23 -11.75 4.11
N ILE A 111 -2.20 -10.92 4.18
CA ILE A 111 -1.41 -10.54 3.00
C ILE A 111 -0.11 -11.32 2.87
N PRO A 112 0.73 -11.48 3.91
CA PRO A 112 2.06 -12.02 3.70
C PRO A 112 2.07 -13.52 3.47
N ASP A 113 3.00 -13.96 2.63
CA ASP A 113 3.36 -15.38 2.47
C ASP A 113 4.36 -15.82 3.54
N ARG A 114 4.99 -14.86 4.20
CA ARG A 114 6.04 -15.07 5.18
C ARG A 114 6.12 -13.91 6.16
N ILE A 115 6.29 -14.22 7.42
CA ILE A 115 6.56 -13.25 8.48
C ILE A 115 8.04 -13.28 8.83
N VAL A 116 8.65 -12.12 8.97
CA VAL A 116 10.00 -11.95 9.50
C VAL A 116 9.92 -11.12 10.77
N GLU A 117 10.28 -11.73 11.90
CA GLU A 117 10.41 -11.03 13.17
C GLU A 117 11.86 -10.61 13.37
N VAL A 118 12.07 -9.33 13.65
CA VAL A 118 13.38 -8.81 14.04
C VAL A 118 13.38 -8.56 15.55
N ARG A 119 14.24 -9.29 16.25
CA ARG A 119 14.34 -9.23 17.69
C ARG A 119 15.78 -9.49 18.15
N ASP A 120 16.28 -8.67 19.06
CA ASP A 120 17.61 -8.80 19.65
C ASP A 120 18.74 -8.90 18.61
N GLY A 121 18.64 -8.12 17.55
CA GLY A 121 19.63 -8.09 16.46
C GLY A 121 19.57 -9.31 15.54
N ARG A 122 18.54 -10.14 15.63
CA ARG A 122 18.34 -11.36 14.81
C ARG A 122 17.03 -11.31 14.07
N ALA A 123 16.99 -11.99 12.93
CA ALA A 123 15.79 -12.15 12.13
C ALA A 123 15.31 -13.62 12.20
N PHE A 124 14.03 -13.80 12.50
CA PHE A 124 13.37 -15.10 12.55
C PHE A 124 12.29 -15.14 11.48
N SER A 125 12.40 -16.05 10.56
CA SER A 125 11.48 -16.17 9.43
C SER A 125 10.57 -17.37 9.57
N SER A 126 9.28 -17.17 9.29
CA SER A 126 8.27 -18.22 9.33
C SER A 126 7.37 -18.10 8.10
N PRO A 127 7.09 -19.20 7.38
CA PRO A 127 6.12 -19.17 6.29
C PRO A 127 4.71 -18.96 6.82
N GLY A 128 3.85 -18.36 5.99
CA GLY A 128 2.45 -18.09 6.33
C GLY A 128 2.21 -16.73 6.93
N GLY A 129 1.05 -16.52 7.54
CA GLY A 129 0.63 -15.29 8.15
C GLY A 129 0.93 -15.20 9.64
N TYR A 130 0.30 -14.23 10.29
CA TYR A 130 0.52 -13.94 11.71
C TYR A 130 0.20 -15.13 12.62
N ASP A 131 -0.90 -15.83 12.38
CA ASP A 131 -1.29 -16.97 13.22
C ASP A 131 -0.31 -18.15 13.08
N ASP A 132 0.22 -18.35 11.88
CA ASP A 132 1.25 -19.38 11.64
C ASP A 132 2.55 -19.02 12.37
N TRP A 133 2.95 -17.75 12.30
CA TRP A 133 4.10 -17.23 13.02
C TRP A 133 3.96 -17.37 14.53
N LEU A 134 2.80 -17.03 15.07
CA LEU A 134 2.52 -17.14 16.50
C LEU A 134 2.58 -18.60 16.98
N SER A 135 2.04 -19.54 16.22
CA SER A 135 2.08 -20.97 16.50
C SER A 135 3.52 -21.50 16.50
N ALA A 136 4.31 -21.12 15.51
CA ALA A 136 5.72 -21.50 15.43
C ALA A 136 6.53 -20.95 16.62
N ARG A 137 6.25 -19.73 17.03
CA ARG A 137 6.91 -19.10 18.19
C ARG A 137 6.57 -19.81 19.49
N GLN A 138 5.33 -20.25 19.68
CA GLN A 138 4.91 -20.98 20.87
C GLN A 138 5.55 -22.36 20.95
N GLN A 139 5.74 -23.03 19.82
CA GLN A 139 6.43 -24.35 19.77
C GLN A 139 7.90 -24.24 20.18
N VAL A 140 8.58 -23.17 19.85
CA VAL A 140 9.99 -22.95 20.22
C VAL A 140 10.15 -22.68 21.72
N ARG A 141 9.09 -22.21 22.41
CA ARG A 141 9.09 -21.95 23.85
C ARG A 141 8.68 -23.14 24.70
N ALA A 142 8.22 -24.17 24.11
CA ALA A 142 7.82 -25.37 24.83
C ALA A 142 9.04 -26.24 25.20
#